data_f6fcd08a7a7732f2c540688fd27805be
#
_entry.id   f6fcd08a7a7732f2c540688fd27805be
#
_cell.length_a   1.000
_cell.length_b   1.000
_cell.length_c   1.000
_cell.angle_alpha   90.00
_cell.angle_beta   90.00
_cell.angle_gamma   90.00
#
_symmetry.space_group_name_H-M   'P 1'
#
loop_
_entity.id
_entity.type
_entity.pdbx_description
1 polymer ?
#
loop_
_entity_poly.entity_id
_entity_poly.type
_entity_poly.pdbx_seq_one_letter_code
_entity_poly.pdbx_strand_id
1 'polypeptide(L)'
;FLFDRTGKSASNLQLELNTFYGYLENMIRFTGGYLQSQYQNFGKMRTLGAEVEVKADLTHWLYGYCNMTYQDLRDVRKFEPNTHVPNPTKGSRMPNIPYLLANAGLEFHKENLFGGKMQNTRIFTDGSFVEEYFYDFEQSRFQERRIPRTFSANVGIEHSFMNGRFIITARINNLTNTRMMSEFNRPLPGRNWGVRLRYVLK
;
A
#
# COMPACT_ATOMS: atom_id res chain seq x y z
N PHE A 1 0.63 -16.55 13.99
CA PHE A 1 -0.20 -17.48 14.77
C PHE A 1 -1.36 -17.91 13.89
N LEU A 2 -1.44 -19.19 13.53
CA LEU A 2 -2.58 -19.80 12.87
C LEU A 2 -3.57 -20.21 13.95
N PHE A 3 -4.75 -19.64 13.98
CA PHE A 3 -5.85 -20.10 14.81
C PHE A 3 -6.75 -20.99 13.96
N ASP A 4 -6.66 -22.28 14.13
CA ASP A 4 -7.59 -23.24 13.54
C ASP A 4 -8.79 -23.38 14.49
N ARG A 5 -9.96 -22.93 14.05
CA ARG A 5 -11.21 -23.12 14.77
C ARG A 5 -11.92 -24.35 14.24
N THR A 6 -11.60 -25.49 14.85
CA THR A 6 -12.27 -26.75 14.56
C THR A 6 -13.74 -26.71 14.97
N GLY A 7 -14.61 -26.32 14.09
CA GLY A 7 -16.06 -26.36 14.26
C GLY A 7 -16.72 -26.09 12.93
N LYS A 8 -17.30 -27.09 12.34
CA LYS A 8 -18.22 -27.18 11.17
C LYS A 8 -18.27 -26.07 10.09
N SER A 9 -17.45 -25.05 10.16
CA SER A 9 -17.18 -24.07 9.12
C SER A 9 -15.68 -23.89 9.10
N ALA A 10 -15.02 -24.20 7.99
CA ALA A 10 -13.60 -24.03 7.84
C ALA A 10 -13.29 -22.54 7.76
N SER A 11 -13.16 -21.87 8.91
CA SER A 11 -12.71 -20.50 8.98
C SER A 11 -11.25 -20.49 9.44
N ASN A 12 -10.33 -20.22 8.51
CA ASN A 12 -8.94 -20.00 8.82
C ASN A 12 -8.75 -18.51 9.14
N LEU A 13 -8.14 -18.22 10.27
CA LEU A 13 -7.72 -16.87 10.64
C LEU A 13 -6.19 -16.86 10.75
N GLN A 14 -5.57 -16.01 9.96
CA GLN A 14 -4.15 -15.72 10.05
C GLN A 14 -3.97 -14.30 10.55
N LEU A 15 -3.19 -14.14 11.61
CA LEU A 15 -2.76 -12.86 12.14
C LEU A 15 -1.24 -12.83 12.12
N GLU A 16 -0.68 -11.80 11.51
CA GLU A 16 0.76 -11.56 11.48
C GLU A 16 1.06 -10.15 12.03
N LEU A 17 2.04 -10.07 12.93
CA LEU A 17 2.55 -8.83 13.49
C LEU A 17 4.06 -8.80 13.31
N ASN A 18 4.56 -7.83 12.55
CA ASN A 18 5.96 -7.56 12.39
C ASN A 18 6.31 -6.21 13.00
N THR A 19 7.43 -6.12 13.69
CA THR A 19 7.99 -4.85 14.15
C THR A 19 9.41 -4.73 13.67
N PHE A 20 9.82 -3.52 13.34
CA PHE A 20 11.17 -3.27 12.86
C PHE A 20 11.76 -2.00 13.45
N TYR A 21 13.05 -2.05 13.66
CA TYR A 21 13.88 -0.92 14.02
C TYR A 21 15.14 -0.95 13.16
N GLY A 22 15.48 0.19 12.56
CA GLY A 22 16.67 0.31 11.74
C GLY A 22 17.37 1.65 11.96
N TYR A 23 18.68 1.63 11.81
CA TYR A 23 19.52 2.80 11.82
C TYR A 23 20.39 2.76 10.57
N LEU A 24 20.28 3.80 9.73
CA LEU A 24 21.01 3.89 8.47
C LEU A 24 22.01 5.04 8.57
N GLU A 25 23.25 4.76 8.18
CA GLU A 25 24.31 5.75 8.04
C GLU A 25 24.79 5.80 6.59
N ASN A 26 25.36 6.91 6.21
CA ASN A 26 25.98 7.12 4.90
C ASN A 26 25.05 6.95 3.69
N MET A 27 23.78 7.30 3.87
CA MET A 27 22.83 7.25 2.77
C MET A 27 23.13 8.36 1.75
N ILE A 28 23.18 8.00 0.48
CA ILE A 28 23.37 8.94 -0.62
C ILE A 28 22.02 9.56 -0.98
N ARG A 29 21.96 10.87 -1.02
CA ARG A 29 20.81 11.63 -1.45
C ARG A 29 21.17 12.65 -2.52
N PHE A 30 20.28 12.83 -3.47
CA PHE A 30 20.33 13.93 -4.41
C PHE A 30 19.80 15.19 -3.73
N THR A 31 20.62 16.23 -3.64
CA THR A 31 20.31 17.51 -3.00
C THR A 31 20.68 18.64 -3.95
N GLY A 32 19.98 19.76 -3.83
CA GLY A 32 20.24 20.98 -4.59
C GLY A 32 19.07 21.45 -5.42
N GLY A 33 19.13 22.71 -5.86
CA GLY A 33 18.17 23.33 -6.77
C GLY A 33 18.61 23.15 -8.24
N TYR A 34 17.86 23.79 -9.14
CA TYR A 34 18.03 23.68 -10.60
C TYR A 34 19.46 23.94 -11.14
N LEU A 35 20.29 24.70 -10.41
CA LEU A 35 21.62 25.11 -10.85
C LEU A 35 22.79 24.41 -10.11
N GLN A 36 22.53 23.75 -8.98
CA GLN A 36 23.57 23.12 -8.16
C GLN A 36 23.06 21.82 -7.53
N SER A 37 22.72 20.89 -8.39
CA SER A 37 22.30 19.57 -7.95
C SER A 37 23.49 18.65 -7.77
N GLN A 38 23.61 17.99 -6.62
CA GLN A 38 24.69 17.04 -6.34
C GLN A 38 24.21 15.87 -5.47
N TYR A 39 24.90 14.77 -5.60
CA TYR A 39 24.76 13.65 -4.67
C TYR A 39 25.56 13.94 -3.42
N GLN A 40 24.91 13.88 -2.27
CA GLN A 40 25.55 14.05 -0.97
C GLN A 40 25.31 12.83 -0.10
N ASN A 41 26.28 12.51 0.73
CA ASN A 41 26.09 11.59 1.83
C ASN A 41 25.17 12.24 2.86
N PHE A 42 23.91 11.76 2.93
CA PHE A 42 22.89 12.34 3.78
C PHE A 42 23.07 12.02 5.27
N GLY A 43 23.99 11.12 5.60
CA GLY A 43 24.35 10.85 6.99
C GLY A 43 23.44 9.85 7.67
N LYS A 44 22.59 10.25 8.61
CA LYS A 44 22.00 9.33 9.59
C LYS A 44 20.49 9.39 9.62
N MET A 45 19.86 8.23 9.50
CA MET A 45 18.41 8.08 9.65
C MET A 45 18.06 6.96 10.61
N ARG A 46 16.94 7.11 11.29
CA ARG A 46 16.35 6.08 12.11
C ARG A 46 14.98 5.71 11.54
N THR A 47 14.72 4.43 11.41
CA THR A 47 13.39 3.90 11.11
C THR A 47 12.87 3.09 12.29
N LEU A 48 11.58 3.21 12.55
CA LEU A 48 10.84 2.43 13.52
C LEU A 48 9.47 2.16 12.93
N GLY A 49 8.95 0.95 13.06
CA GLY A 49 7.62 0.67 12.56
C GLY A 49 7.03 -0.65 13.01
N ALA A 50 5.78 -0.82 12.62
CA ALA A 50 5.03 -2.06 12.83
C ALA A 50 4.13 -2.32 11.63
N GLU A 51 3.95 -3.60 11.32
CA GLU A 51 3.05 -4.10 10.28
C GLU A 51 2.11 -5.11 10.91
N VAL A 52 0.84 -4.98 10.57
CA VAL A 52 -0.19 -5.94 10.99
C VAL A 52 -0.87 -6.46 9.73
N GLU A 53 -0.99 -7.76 9.60
CA GLU A 53 -1.76 -8.41 8.55
C GLU A 53 -2.77 -9.37 9.17
N VAL A 54 -4.01 -9.28 8.70
CA VAL A 54 -5.11 -10.19 9.06
C VAL A 54 -5.68 -10.76 7.78
N LYS A 55 -5.77 -12.07 7.70
CA LYS A 55 -6.44 -12.81 6.63
C LYS A 55 -7.44 -13.77 7.25
N ALA A 56 -8.63 -13.84 6.70
CA ALA A 56 -9.66 -14.72 7.24
C ALA A 56 -10.56 -15.30 6.16
N ASP A 57 -10.82 -16.59 6.24
CA ASP A 57 -11.97 -17.21 5.58
C ASP A 57 -13.19 -16.96 6.47
N LEU A 58 -13.96 -15.92 6.17
CA LEU A 58 -15.14 -15.54 6.95
C LEU A 58 -16.25 -16.59 6.81
N THR A 59 -16.35 -17.17 5.63
CA THR A 59 -17.19 -18.33 5.32
C THR A 59 -16.50 -19.14 4.22
N HIS A 60 -17.09 -20.29 3.80
CA HIS A 60 -16.57 -21.08 2.68
C HIS A 60 -16.63 -20.38 1.31
N TRP A 61 -17.31 -19.25 1.21
CA TRP A 61 -17.47 -18.46 -0.02
C TRP A 61 -17.01 -17.01 0.12
N LEU A 62 -16.61 -16.58 1.32
CA LEU A 62 -16.20 -15.20 1.59
C LEU A 62 -14.85 -15.18 2.31
N TYR A 63 -13.87 -14.57 1.66
CA TYR A 63 -12.55 -14.30 2.19
C TYR A 63 -12.38 -12.80 2.41
N GLY A 64 -11.65 -12.43 3.45
CA GLY A 64 -11.29 -11.04 3.74
C GLY A 64 -9.83 -10.90 4.18
N TYR A 65 -9.25 -9.76 3.89
CA TYR A 65 -7.94 -9.39 4.40
C TYR A 65 -7.88 -7.92 4.77
N CYS A 66 -6.99 -7.60 5.69
CA CYS A 66 -6.62 -6.24 6.04
C CYS A 66 -5.14 -6.22 6.40
N ASN A 67 -4.40 -5.24 5.89
CA ASN A 67 -3.05 -4.98 6.34
C ASN A 67 -2.85 -3.48 6.61
N MET A 68 -2.00 -3.19 7.58
CA MET A 68 -1.66 -1.83 7.97
C MET A 68 -0.16 -1.76 8.28
N THR A 69 0.49 -0.76 7.74
CA THR A 69 1.90 -0.45 8.02
C THR A 69 2.00 0.93 8.63
N TYR A 70 2.59 1.01 9.80
CA TYR A 70 3.05 2.25 10.40
C TYR A 70 4.57 2.29 10.36
N GLN A 71 5.15 3.38 9.84
CA GLN A 71 6.59 3.60 9.81
C GLN A 71 6.95 5.04 10.17
N ASP A 72 7.91 5.21 11.06
CA ASP A 72 8.42 6.51 11.46
C ASP A 72 9.90 6.61 11.10
N LEU A 73 10.16 7.20 9.93
CA LEU A 73 11.50 7.38 9.38
C LEU A 73 11.94 8.83 9.59
N ARG A 74 12.99 9.06 10.40
CA ARG A 74 13.44 10.40 10.81
C ARG A 74 14.90 10.66 10.52
N ASP A 75 15.17 11.91 10.17
CA ASP A 75 16.54 12.45 10.16
C ASP A 75 17.05 12.60 11.60
N VAL A 76 18.16 11.94 11.92
CA VAL A 76 18.78 11.98 13.25
C VAL A 76 20.17 12.62 13.25
N ARG A 77 20.58 13.25 12.15
CA ARG A 77 21.83 14.00 12.09
C ARG A 77 21.83 15.13 13.09
N LYS A 78 22.98 15.36 13.71
CA LYS A 78 23.17 16.50 14.64
C LYS A 78 23.54 17.77 13.89
N PHE A 79 24.34 17.63 12.83
CA PHE A 79 24.90 18.74 12.05
C PHE A 79 24.63 18.55 10.56
N GLU A 80 24.66 19.62 9.80
CA GLU A 80 24.67 19.59 8.34
C GLU A 80 25.93 18.90 7.81
N PRO A 81 25.88 18.27 6.62
CA PRO A 81 27.01 17.54 6.06
C PRO A 81 28.27 18.44 5.97
N ASN A 82 29.41 17.91 6.43
CA ASN A 82 30.71 18.56 6.39
C ASN A 82 30.82 19.93 7.11
N THR A 83 29.88 20.19 8.05
CA THR A 83 29.86 21.43 8.81
C THR A 83 29.64 21.17 10.31
N HIS A 84 29.78 22.21 11.13
CA HIS A 84 29.35 22.22 12.53
C HIS A 84 28.02 22.97 12.73
N VAL A 85 27.34 23.31 11.65
CA VAL A 85 26.04 23.98 11.71
C VAL A 85 24.97 22.98 12.17
N PRO A 86 24.18 23.29 13.20
CA PRO A 86 23.11 22.41 13.65
C PRO A 86 22.13 22.10 12.51
N ASN A 87 21.75 20.83 12.37
CA ASN A 87 20.80 20.41 11.36
C ASN A 87 19.37 20.88 11.69
N PRO A 88 18.76 21.76 10.88
CA PRO A 88 17.41 22.27 11.14
C PRO A 88 16.33 21.22 10.97
N THR A 89 16.59 20.12 10.22
CA THR A 89 15.66 19.03 9.97
C THR A 89 15.81 17.86 10.95
N LYS A 90 16.66 18.02 11.99
CA LYS A 90 16.82 16.97 12.98
C LYS A 90 15.51 16.62 13.68
N GLY A 91 15.15 15.35 13.65
CA GLY A 91 13.89 14.83 14.21
C GLY A 91 12.70 14.92 13.26
N SER A 92 12.82 15.61 12.13
CA SER A 92 11.75 15.67 11.12
C SER A 92 11.62 14.33 10.38
N ARG A 93 10.40 14.00 9.97
CA ARG A 93 10.13 12.84 9.12
C ARG A 93 10.77 13.02 7.74
N MET A 94 11.19 11.90 7.17
CA MET A 94 11.71 11.91 5.81
C MET A 94 10.60 12.23 4.82
N PRO A 95 10.86 13.16 3.87
CA PRO A 95 9.88 13.53 2.85
C PRO A 95 9.61 12.40 1.85
N ASN A 96 8.46 12.46 1.20
CA ASN A 96 7.97 11.50 0.20
C ASN A 96 7.81 10.06 0.73
N ILE A 97 7.67 9.90 2.04
CA ILE A 97 7.47 8.60 2.68
C ILE A 97 6.21 8.68 3.54
N PRO A 98 5.12 8.01 3.14
CA PRO A 98 3.94 7.91 3.98
C PRO A 98 4.27 7.15 5.27
N TYR A 99 3.76 7.63 6.39
CA TYR A 99 4.00 6.98 7.68
C TYR A 99 2.90 6.01 8.08
N LEU A 100 1.75 6.07 7.42
CA LEU A 100 0.64 5.16 7.64
C LEU A 100 0.01 4.77 6.31
N LEU A 101 -0.03 3.48 6.07
CA LEU A 101 -0.64 2.84 4.91
C LEU A 101 -1.57 1.74 5.41
N ALA A 102 -2.71 1.58 4.77
CA ALA A 102 -3.60 0.46 5.04
C ALA A 102 -4.27 -0.03 3.76
N ASN A 103 -4.46 -1.33 3.66
CA ASN A 103 -5.23 -1.95 2.60
C ASN A 103 -6.20 -2.96 3.21
N ALA A 104 -7.38 -3.07 2.62
CA ALA A 104 -8.35 -4.08 2.99
C ALA A 104 -9.10 -4.57 1.76
N GLY A 105 -9.52 -5.82 1.76
CA GLY A 105 -10.30 -6.36 0.67
C GLY A 105 -11.21 -7.49 1.11
N LEU A 106 -12.24 -7.68 0.30
CA LEU A 106 -13.17 -8.78 0.41
C LEU A 106 -13.27 -9.51 -0.92
N GLU A 107 -13.34 -10.80 -0.86
CA GLU A 107 -13.47 -11.67 -2.00
C GLU A 107 -14.59 -12.69 -1.77
N PHE A 108 -15.60 -12.62 -2.61
CA PHE A 108 -16.64 -13.64 -2.71
C PHE A 108 -16.28 -14.58 -3.84
N HIS A 109 -16.33 -15.87 -3.60
CA HIS A 109 -16.16 -16.88 -4.65
C HIS A 109 -17.21 -17.98 -4.54
N LYS A 110 -17.69 -18.44 -5.67
CA LYS A 110 -18.65 -19.51 -5.74
C LYS A 110 -18.53 -20.30 -7.04
N GLU A 111 -18.52 -21.61 -6.89
CA GLU A 111 -18.60 -22.53 -8.02
C GLU A 111 -20.02 -22.60 -8.57
N ASN A 112 -20.13 -22.75 -9.89
CA ASN A 112 -21.37 -23.01 -10.61
C ASN A 112 -22.51 -22.00 -10.31
N LEU A 113 -22.17 -20.75 -10.01
CA LEU A 113 -23.15 -19.70 -9.65
C LEU A 113 -24.25 -19.50 -10.69
N PHE A 114 -23.92 -19.63 -11.98
CA PHE A 114 -24.89 -19.45 -13.09
C PHE A 114 -25.41 -20.77 -13.66
N GLY A 115 -25.37 -21.86 -12.87
CA GLY A 115 -25.93 -23.14 -13.24
C GLY A 115 -25.12 -24.00 -14.21
N GLY A 116 -23.95 -23.50 -14.65
CA GLY A 116 -23.03 -24.26 -15.52
C GLY A 116 -22.11 -25.15 -14.70
N LYS A 117 -21.68 -26.29 -15.27
CA LYS A 117 -20.66 -27.14 -14.65
C LYS A 117 -19.24 -26.61 -14.94
N MET A 118 -18.30 -26.85 -14.03
CA MET A 118 -16.88 -26.44 -14.17
C MET A 118 -16.68 -24.93 -14.38
N GLN A 119 -17.50 -24.12 -13.72
CA GLN A 119 -17.41 -22.67 -13.70
C GLN A 119 -17.12 -22.18 -12.30
N ASN A 120 -16.38 -21.09 -12.20
CA ASN A 120 -16.13 -20.41 -10.94
C ASN A 120 -16.29 -18.90 -11.12
N THR A 121 -17.00 -18.28 -10.18
CA THR A 121 -17.22 -16.83 -10.14
C THR A 121 -16.56 -16.27 -8.89
N ARG A 122 -15.78 -15.20 -9.08
CA ARG A 122 -15.12 -14.46 -8.05
C ARG A 122 -15.50 -12.99 -8.18
N ILE A 123 -16.03 -12.40 -7.12
CA ILE A 123 -16.29 -10.96 -7.03
C ILE A 123 -15.36 -10.44 -5.93
N PHE A 124 -14.62 -9.39 -6.23
CA PHE A 124 -13.66 -8.86 -5.28
C PHE A 124 -13.73 -7.33 -5.21
N THR A 125 -13.45 -6.82 -4.03
CA THR A 125 -13.25 -5.40 -3.78
C THR A 125 -12.02 -5.22 -2.91
N ASP A 126 -11.25 -4.19 -3.20
CA ASP A 126 -10.10 -3.79 -2.40
C ASP A 126 -10.09 -2.28 -2.23
N GLY A 127 -9.67 -1.83 -1.05
CA GLY A 127 -9.47 -0.43 -0.71
C GLY A 127 -8.03 -0.19 -0.27
N SER A 128 -7.50 0.96 -0.63
CA SER A 128 -6.17 1.41 -0.23
C SER A 128 -6.25 2.80 0.40
N PHE A 129 -5.64 2.94 1.55
CA PHE A 129 -5.56 4.17 2.33
C PHE A 129 -4.10 4.57 2.49
N VAL A 130 -3.81 5.83 2.24
CA VAL A 130 -2.50 6.46 2.49
C VAL A 130 -2.74 7.74 3.28
N GLU A 131 -2.13 7.88 4.45
CA GLU A 131 -2.21 9.09 5.27
C GLU A 131 -1.43 10.22 4.60
N GLU A 132 -1.77 11.48 4.90
CA GLU A 132 -1.05 12.64 4.40
C GLU A 132 0.42 12.62 4.84
N TYR A 133 1.31 13.08 4.00
CA TYR A 133 2.73 13.16 4.29
C TYR A 133 3.38 14.34 3.57
N PHE A 134 4.54 14.78 4.09
CA PHE A 134 5.27 15.88 3.47
C PHE A 134 6.06 15.42 2.23
N TYR A 135 6.07 16.24 1.20
CA TYR A 135 6.94 16.02 0.03
C TYR A 135 8.29 16.73 0.16
N ASP A 136 8.46 17.57 1.17
CA ASP A 136 9.72 18.19 1.58
C ASP A 136 9.88 18.08 3.10
N PHE A 137 11.07 18.36 3.64
CA PHE A 137 11.26 18.35 5.08
C PHE A 137 10.35 19.35 5.78
N GLU A 138 9.76 18.92 6.88
CA GLU A 138 9.01 19.79 7.76
C GLU A 138 10.00 20.69 8.52
N GLN A 139 10.09 21.96 8.11
CA GLN A 139 10.90 22.99 8.76
C GLN A 139 10.09 23.89 9.68
N SER A 140 8.77 23.86 9.55
CA SER A 140 7.84 24.70 10.29
C SER A 140 6.48 24.02 10.39
N ARG A 141 5.79 24.20 11.53
CA ARG A 141 4.39 23.74 11.70
C ARG A 141 3.39 24.39 10.75
N PHE A 142 3.79 25.43 10.03
CA PHE A 142 2.97 26.12 9.02
C PHE A 142 3.26 25.64 7.60
N GLN A 143 4.07 24.61 7.43
CA GLN A 143 4.39 24.10 6.12
C GLN A 143 3.20 23.40 5.48
N GLU A 144 2.77 23.91 4.33
CA GLU A 144 1.64 23.37 3.55
C GLU A 144 2.08 22.34 2.48
N ARG A 145 3.36 22.03 2.40
CA ARG A 145 3.93 21.14 1.38
C ARG A 145 3.63 19.67 1.68
N ARG A 146 2.35 19.30 1.53
CA ARG A 146 1.83 17.97 1.84
C ARG A 146 1.24 17.31 0.61
N ILE A 147 1.43 16.00 0.53
CA ILE A 147 0.65 15.12 -0.31
C ILE A 147 -0.57 14.73 0.52
N PRO A 148 -1.78 15.06 0.07
CA PRO A 148 -2.99 14.88 0.88
C PRO A 148 -3.29 13.40 1.11
N ARG A 149 -3.97 13.12 2.19
CA ARG A 149 -4.56 11.81 2.48
C ARG A 149 -5.38 11.31 1.31
N THR A 150 -5.25 10.03 0.99
CA THR A 150 -6.00 9.40 -0.10
C THR A 150 -6.65 8.11 0.35
N PHE A 151 -7.83 7.88 -0.18
CA PHE A 151 -8.51 6.59 -0.15
C PHE A 151 -9.02 6.25 -1.54
N SER A 152 -8.70 5.08 -2.03
CA SER A 152 -9.23 4.55 -3.28
C SER A 152 -9.78 3.15 -3.09
N ALA A 153 -10.84 2.84 -3.80
CA ALA A 153 -11.44 1.51 -3.81
C ALA A 153 -11.49 0.98 -5.24
N ASN A 154 -11.32 -0.31 -5.38
CA ASN A 154 -11.44 -1.04 -6.63
C ASN A 154 -12.52 -2.12 -6.47
N VAL A 155 -13.15 -2.50 -7.58
CA VAL A 155 -14.10 -3.61 -7.63
C VAL A 155 -13.90 -4.39 -8.92
N GLY A 156 -14.05 -5.69 -8.85
CA GLY A 156 -13.92 -6.54 -10.03
C GLY A 156 -14.73 -7.82 -9.92
N ILE A 157 -14.98 -8.39 -11.07
CA ILE A 157 -15.57 -9.73 -11.24
C ILE A 157 -14.68 -10.54 -12.16
N GLU A 158 -14.49 -11.78 -11.78
CA GLU A 158 -13.81 -12.77 -12.60
C GLU A 158 -14.70 -13.98 -12.75
N HIS A 159 -14.86 -14.46 -13.96
CA HIS A 159 -15.60 -15.67 -14.24
C HIS A 159 -14.79 -16.61 -15.10
N SER A 160 -14.65 -17.85 -14.65
CA SER A 160 -13.94 -18.90 -15.36
C SER A 160 -14.87 -19.97 -15.89
N PHE A 161 -14.61 -20.42 -17.11
CA PHE A 161 -15.31 -21.47 -17.82
C PHE A 161 -14.37 -22.64 -18.10
N MET A 162 -14.95 -23.78 -18.46
CA MET A 162 -14.21 -24.96 -18.93
C MET A 162 -13.08 -25.37 -17.98
N ASN A 163 -13.38 -25.43 -16.68
CA ASN A 163 -12.40 -25.77 -15.65
C ASN A 163 -11.17 -24.83 -15.67
N GLY A 164 -11.41 -23.51 -15.78
CA GLY A 164 -10.37 -22.49 -15.76
C GLY A 164 -9.59 -22.31 -17.06
N ARG A 165 -10.01 -22.93 -18.16
CA ARG A 165 -9.35 -22.71 -19.47
C ARG A 165 -9.63 -21.33 -20.05
N PHE A 166 -10.87 -20.84 -19.88
CA PHE A 166 -11.25 -19.52 -20.35
C PHE A 166 -11.69 -18.66 -19.17
N ILE A 167 -11.07 -17.50 -18.98
CA ILE A 167 -11.30 -16.61 -17.86
C ILE A 167 -11.55 -15.21 -18.39
N ILE A 168 -12.63 -14.60 -17.93
CA ILE A 168 -12.99 -13.20 -18.18
C ILE A 168 -12.88 -12.46 -16.86
N THR A 169 -12.12 -11.37 -16.83
CA THR A 169 -12.03 -10.48 -15.67
C THR A 169 -12.42 -9.07 -16.10
N ALA A 170 -13.39 -8.46 -15.42
CA ALA A 170 -13.71 -7.04 -15.54
C ALA A 170 -13.37 -6.34 -14.23
N ARG A 171 -12.75 -5.17 -14.29
CA ARG A 171 -12.32 -4.41 -13.11
C ARG A 171 -12.54 -2.91 -13.32
N ILE A 172 -12.98 -2.25 -12.26
CA ILE A 172 -13.01 -0.78 -12.14
C ILE A 172 -11.98 -0.41 -11.06
N ASN A 173 -10.99 0.38 -11.44
CA ASN A 173 -10.00 0.91 -10.52
C ASN A 173 -10.38 2.33 -10.12
N ASN A 174 -10.03 2.68 -8.88
CA ASN A 174 -10.33 3.97 -8.30
C ASN A 174 -11.82 4.34 -8.45
N LEU A 175 -12.69 3.44 -7.94
CA LEU A 175 -14.14 3.61 -7.99
C LEU A 175 -14.59 4.93 -7.33
N THR A 176 -13.88 5.37 -6.30
CA THR A 176 -14.11 6.64 -5.60
C THR A 176 -13.76 7.87 -6.44
N ASN A 177 -13.04 7.67 -7.57
CA ASN A 177 -12.48 8.73 -8.40
C ASN A 177 -11.63 9.75 -7.61
N THR A 178 -10.93 9.26 -6.58
CA THR A 178 -10.06 10.06 -5.74
C THR A 178 -8.86 10.54 -6.54
N ARG A 179 -8.54 11.81 -6.44
CA ARG A 179 -7.31 12.37 -7.01
C ARG A 179 -6.13 11.92 -6.14
N MET A 180 -5.35 11.01 -6.65
CA MET A 180 -4.16 10.48 -5.99
C MET A 180 -2.90 11.08 -6.61
N MET A 181 -1.86 11.23 -5.81
CA MET A 181 -0.53 11.65 -6.27
C MET A 181 0.51 10.64 -5.79
N SER A 182 1.41 10.23 -6.69
CA SER A 182 2.57 9.41 -6.31
C SER A 182 3.68 10.26 -5.71
N GLU A 183 3.84 11.46 -6.22
CA GLU A 183 4.74 12.52 -5.79
C GLU A 183 4.03 13.85 -5.99
N PHE A 184 4.61 14.93 -5.48
CA PHE A 184 4.06 16.26 -5.71
C PHE A 184 3.95 16.59 -7.21
N ASN A 185 2.79 17.05 -7.63
CA ASN A 185 2.44 17.35 -9.03
C ASN A 185 2.51 16.17 -10.01
N ARG A 186 2.53 14.93 -9.52
CA ARG A 186 2.42 13.73 -10.35
C ARG A 186 1.13 12.96 -10.05
N PRO A 187 0.01 13.39 -10.65
CA PRO A 187 -1.26 12.72 -10.44
C PRO A 187 -1.25 11.31 -11.04
N LEU A 188 -1.83 10.38 -10.31
CA LEU A 188 -2.13 9.04 -10.79
C LEU A 188 -3.44 9.05 -11.60
N PRO A 189 -3.68 8.03 -12.44
CA PRO A 189 -4.93 7.91 -13.19
C PRO A 189 -6.14 7.96 -12.26
N GLY A 190 -7.18 8.70 -12.68
CA GLY A 190 -8.49 8.67 -12.06
C GLY A 190 -9.19 7.34 -12.26
N ARG A 191 -10.51 7.32 -12.09
CA ARG A 191 -11.32 6.11 -12.34
C ARG A 191 -11.07 5.59 -13.75
N ASN A 192 -10.78 4.30 -13.81
CA ASN A 192 -10.59 3.60 -15.08
C ASN A 192 -11.14 2.17 -14.96
N TRP A 193 -11.39 1.56 -16.09
CA TRP A 193 -11.89 0.20 -16.16
C TRP A 193 -11.12 -0.61 -17.20
N GLY A 194 -11.14 -1.90 -17.03
CA GLY A 194 -10.49 -2.82 -17.97
C GLY A 194 -11.20 -4.16 -17.98
N VAL A 195 -11.09 -4.81 -19.15
CA VAL A 195 -11.54 -6.20 -19.32
C VAL A 195 -10.33 -7.00 -19.79
N ARG A 196 -10.11 -8.16 -19.18
CA ARG A 196 -9.06 -9.11 -19.57
C ARG A 196 -9.72 -10.42 -19.96
N LEU A 197 -9.30 -10.95 -21.09
CA LEU A 197 -9.60 -12.30 -21.54
C LEU A 197 -8.33 -13.14 -21.45
N ARG A 198 -8.41 -14.30 -20.82
CA ARG A 198 -7.30 -15.25 -20.73
C ARG A 198 -7.75 -16.63 -21.19
N TYR A 199 -7.00 -17.22 -22.10
CA TYR A 199 -7.17 -18.61 -22.52
C TYR A 199 -5.92 -19.40 -22.17
N VAL A 200 -6.09 -20.53 -21.51
CA VAL A 200 -5.00 -21.43 -21.08
C VAL A 200 -5.02 -22.65 -21.97
N LEU A 201 -3.97 -22.79 -22.78
CA LEU A 201 -3.70 -24.01 -23.54
C LEU A 201 -3.17 -25.08 -22.56
N LYS A 202 -3.83 -26.22 -22.51
CA LYS A 202 -3.38 -27.40 -21.77
C LYS A 202 -3.14 -28.54 -22.73
#